data_76d6998bcc3a4da3a07725bf9bc6670e
#
_entry.id   76d6998bcc3a4da3a07725bf9bc6670e
#
_cell.length_a   1.000
_cell.length_b   1.000
_cell.length_c   1.000
_cell.angle_alpha   90.00
_cell.angle_beta   90.00
_cell.angle_gamma   90.00
#
_symmetry.space_group_name_H-M   'P 1'
#
loop_
_entity.id
_entity.type
_entity.pdbx_description
1 polymer ?
#
loop_
_entity_poly.entity_id
_entity_poly.type
_entity_poly.pdbx_seq_one_letter_code
_entity_poly.pdbx_strand_id
1 'polypeptide(L)'
;MSKKAVPFLTLCLLYFAASALPASPPNIVLIFLDDSGYSDFHPFGSPYYPTPHVKRLAAEGVRYNRFFVPQAVCSASRAALLTGCYPERTKMFGALGPGEKGLDRNFATMAEVLKKNGYATALFGKWHLGEEADTRPAARGFDESAGLLLSNDMWDLNNRQPKKWASYHLKYWTNDKVSCDRVTPEFQETLTARSAQASIDFIQHHKASPFFLYVPFSMPHVPLYCSEAFKNKSGAGLYGDVIMELDDAIGQIMGALRANGLEENTIVVMSSDNGPWLLWGNHAGQTPFREGKNTSFNGGTQSALIIKYPGKLKAGTSSGAVFCSIDLLPTLCHLTGASLPSNEIDGKNVWPLISGETGAKNPHPYYAVTLGKHFEAIMSGDGRWKLHFPHDYYHPEKQGRDGAPGAYETREIELSLFDLQNDPHEDTNRIKENPEVLKQLEQLAKDHRKQFYE
;
A
#
# COMPACT_ATOMS: atom_id res chain seq x y z
N MET A 1 47.05 41.02 66.40
CA MET A 1 47.01 39.98 65.38
C MET A 1 45.57 39.78 65.03
N SER A 2 45.09 40.37 63.90
CA SER A 2 43.70 40.38 63.45
C SER A 2 43.52 39.24 62.46
N LYS A 3 42.60 38.29 62.77
CA LYS A 3 42.20 37.20 61.84
C LYS A 3 41.08 37.74 60.94
N LYS A 4 41.38 37.85 59.64
CA LYS A 4 40.37 38.18 58.61
C LYS A 4 39.60 36.87 58.26
N ALA A 5 38.28 36.89 58.43
CA ALA A 5 37.37 35.87 57.98
C ALA A 5 37.12 36.03 56.47
N VAL A 6 37.26 34.93 55.70
CA VAL A 6 36.92 34.85 54.27
C VAL A 6 35.49 34.31 54.16
N PRO A 7 34.55 34.96 53.47
CA PRO A 7 33.22 34.40 53.28
C PRO A 7 33.24 33.28 52.22
N PHE A 8 32.72 32.13 52.56
CA PHE A 8 32.47 31.02 51.66
C PHE A 8 31.19 31.30 50.86
N LEU A 9 31.35 31.57 49.55
CA LEU A 9 30.21 31.76 48.63
C LEU A 9 29.70 30.41 48.18
N THR A 10 28.58 29.92 48.72
CA THR A 10 27.94 28.67 48.30
C THR A 10 27.17 28.94 47.00
N LEU A 11 27.71 28.40 45.89
CA LEU A 11 27.08 28.47 44.57
C LEU A 11 26.03 27.38 44.50
N CYS A 12 24.72 27.72 44.67
CA CYS A 12 23.60 26.82 44.43
C CYS A 12 23.41 26.66 42.92
N LEU A 13 23.87 25.54 42.37
CA LEU A 13 23.50 25.06 41.02
C LEU A 13 22.04 24.62 41.00
N LEU A 14 21.15 25.47 40.49
CA LEU A 14 19.78 25.07 40.15
C LEU A 14 19.83 24.16 38.92
N TYR A 15 19.68 22.84 39.10
CA TYR A 15 19.41 21.90 38.08
C TYR A 15 17.96 22.14 37.60
N PHE A 16 17.78 22.83 36.47
CA PHE A 16 16.55 22.78 35.72
C PHE A 16 16.45 21.37 35.10
N ALA A 17 15.65 20.50 35.72
CA ALA A 17 15.19 19.31 35.07
C ALA A 17 14.26 19.79 33.92
N ALA A 18 14.80 19.84 32.70
CA ALA A 18 13.96 19.98 31.52
C ALA A 18 13.08 18.73 31.48
N SER A 19 11.84 18.86 31.93
CA SER A 19 10.81 17.87 31.66
C SER A 19 10.70 17.78 30.12
N ALA A 20 11.18 16.67 29.56
CA ALA A 20 11.01 16.35 28.15
C ALA A 20 9.50 16.42 27.89
N LEU A 21 9.08 17.39 27.09
CA LEU A 21 7.71 17.41 26.56
C LEU A 21 7.46 16.04 25.93
N PRO A 22 6.28 15.43 26.13
CA PRO A 22 5.96 14.19 25.46
C PRO A 22 6.19 14.40 23.96
N ALA A 23 6.95 13.49 23.36
CA ALA A 23 7.22 13.56 21.92
C ALA A 23 5.90 13.69 21.18
N SER A 24 5.78 14.66 20.28
CA SER A 24 4.57 14.82 19.46
C SER A 24 4.30 13.52 18.68
N PRO A 25 3.04 13.10 18.54
CA PRO A 25 2.72 11.95 17.73
C PRO A 25 3.32 12.07 16.32
N PRO A 26 3.83 10.99 15.71
CA PRO A 26 4.46 11.05 14.40
C PRO A 26 3.44 11.39 13.30
N ASN A 27 3.85 12.16 12.30
CA ASN A 27 3.11 12.24 11.05
C ASN A 27 3.16 10.90 10.32
N ILE A 28 2.18 10.65 9.47
CA ILE A 28 2.11 9.46 8.63
C ILE A 28 1.92 9.89 7.18
N VAL A 29 2.81 9.41 6.30
CA VAL A 29 2.66 9.52 4.84
C VAL A 29 2.60 8.11 4.28
N LEU A 30 1.46 7.75 3.71
CA LEU A 30 1.21 6.45 3.09
C LEU A 30 1.12 6.63 1.57
N ILE A 31 2.17 6.27 0.86
CA ILE A 31 2.27 6.29 -0.60
C ILE A 31 1.88 4.92 -1.13
N PHE A 32 0.86 4.87 -1.99
CA PHE A 32 0.31 3.61 -2.45
C PHE A 32 0.13 3.65 -3.97
N LEU A 33 0.84 2.78 -4.67
CA LEU A 33 0.84 2.72 -6.11
C LEU A 33 -0.27 1.78 -6.60
N ASP A 34 -0.67 1.91 -7.87
CA ASP A 34 -1.73 1.12 -8.50
C ASP A 34 -1.12 0.19 -9.54
N ASP A 35 -1.14 -1.12 -9.29
CA ASP A 35 -0.56 -2.15 -10.19
C ASP A 35 0.96 -2.08 -10.38
N SER A 36 1.72 -1.53 -9.45
CA SER A 36 3.17 -1.50 -9.59
C SER A 36 3.78 -2.88 -9.36
N GLY A 37 4.65 -3.28 -10.27
CA GLY A 37 5.43 -4.52 -10.16
C GLY A 37 6.45 -4.47 -9.02
N TYR A 38 6.73 -5.62 -8.43
CA TYR A 38 7.71 -5.73 -7.34
C TYR A 38 9.08 -5.18 -7.72
N SER A 39 9.52 -5.36 -8.95
CA SER A 39 10.84 -4.97 -9.45
C SER A 39 10.88 -3.62 -10.17
N ASP A 40 9.80 -2.84 -10.14
CA ASP A 40 9.70 -1.59 -10.91
C ASP A 40 10.62 -0.48 -10.43
N PHE A 41 11.04 -0.54 -9.18
CA PHE A 41 11.92 0.46 -8.58
C PHE A 41 13.22 -0.16 -8.06
N HIS A 42 14.33 0.57 -8.23
CA HIS A 42 15.47 0.31 -7.37
C HIS A 42 15.05 0.55 -5.91
N PRO A 43 15.37 -0.26 -4.99
CA PRO A 43 16.30 -1.37 -4.91
C PRO A 43 15.65 -2.77 -4.93
N PHE A 44 14.43 -2.93 -5.37
CA PHE A 44 13.75 -4.24 -5.46
C PHE A 44 14.03 -4.97 -6.77
N GLY A 45 14.50 -4.25 -7.78
CA GLY A 45 14.89 -4.77 -9.09
C GLY A 45 15.96 -3.92 -9.73
N SER A 46 16.21 -4.18 -11.01
CA SER A 46 17.14 -3.43 -11.83
C SER A 46 16.43 -2.94 -13.09
N PRO A 47 15.44 -2.03 -12.96
CA PRO A 47 14.78 -1.47 -14.12
C PRO A 47 15.78 -0.73 -15.03
N TYR A 48 15.50 -0.68 -16.33
CA TYR A 48 16.35 -0.01 -17.30
C TYR A 48 16.34 1.53 -17.20
N TYR A 49 15.47 2.06 -16.35
CA TYR A 49 15.30 3.49 -16.08
C TYR A 49 15.69 3.83 -14.64
N PRO A 50 16.15 5.07 -14.36
CA PRO A 50 16.55 5.46 -13.03
C PRO A 50 15.33 5.76 -12.12
N THR A 51 15.43 5.32 -10.84
CA THR A 51 14.48 5.67 -9.76
C THR A 51 15.25 6.14 -8.53
N PRO A 52 15.92 7.31 -8.61
CA PRO A 52 16.84 7.77 -7.58
C PRO A 52 16.15 8.12 -6.26
N HIS A 53 14.91 8.59 -6.30
CA HIS A 53 14.19 9.02 -5.09
C HIS A 53 13.70 7.85 -4.26
N VAL A 54 13.15 6.81 -4.89
CA VAL A 54 12.76 5.56 -4.20
C VAL A 54 14.01 4.82 -3.72
N LYS A 55 15.10 4.81 -4.49
CA LYS A 55 16.40 4.29 -4.04
C LYS A 55 16.89 5.02 -2.79
N ARG A 56 16.76 6.34 -2.72
CA ARG A 56 17.10 7.14 -1.56
C ARG A 56 16.17 6.83 -0.38
N LEU A 57 14.86 6.75 -0.59
CA LEU A 57 13.89 6.39 0.45
C LEU A 57 14.24 5.03 1.08
N ALA A 58 14.63 4.06 0.28
CA ALA A 58 15.05 2.76 0.76
C ALA A 58 16.39 2.79 1.51
N ALA A 59 17.32 3.65 1.11
CA ALA A 59 18.58 3.85 1.85
C ALA A 59 18.37 4.55 3.20
N GLU A 60 17.32 5.35 3.32
CA GLU A 60 16.92 6.06 4.55
C GLU A 60 15.89 5.28 5.40
N GLY A 61 15.33 4.17 4.86
CA GLY A 61 14.35 3.31 5.50
C GLY A 61 14.76 1.85 5.56
N VAL A 62 13.76 0.99 5.73
CA VAL A 62 13.89 -0.48 5.70
C VAL A 62 13.05 -1.02 4.54
N ARG A 63 13.65 -1.91 3.75
CA ARG A 63 12.95 -2.68 2.72
C ARG A 63 12.38 -3.95 3.32
N TYR A 64 11.10 -4.21 3.09
CA TYR A 64 10.44 -5.45 3.50
C TYR A 64 10.17 -6.30 2.26
N ASN A 65 10.84 -7.43 2.20
CA ASN A 65 10.81 -8.29 1.00
C ASN A 65 9.59 -9.22 0.97
N ARG A 66 8.82 -9.31 2.07
CA ARG A 66 7.73 -10.27 2.25
C ARG A 66 6.46 -9.59 2.81
N PHE A 67 6.03 -8.55 2.12
CA PHE A 67 4.77 -7.86 2.39
C PHE A 67 3.71 -8.34 1.40
N PHE A 68 2.50 -8.64 1.92
CA PHE A 68 1.43 -9.23 1.14
C PHE A 68 0.15 -8.39 1.20
N VAL A 69 -0.72 -8.62 0.20
CA VAL A 69 -2.10 -8.13 0.19
C VAL A 69 -3.05 -9.33 0.12
N PRO A 70 -4.23 -9.27 0.77
CA PRO A 70 -5.11 -10.43 0.87
C PRO A 70 -5.87 -10.74 -0.41
N GLN A 71 -5.98 -9.77 -1.31
CA GLN A 71 -6.54 -9.95 -2.64
C GLN A 71 -5.81 -9.05 -3.64
N ALA A 72 -5.37 -9.62 -4.76
CA ALA A 72 -4.61 -8.92 -5.79
C ALA A 72 -5.52 -8.14 -6.75
N VAL A 73 -6.40 -7.27 -6.20
CA VAL A 73 -7.32 -6.39 -6.95
C VAL A 73 -7.58 -5.11 -6.17
N CYS A 74 -7.60 -3.97 -6.87
CA CYS A 74 -7.56 -2.61 -6.32
C CYS A 74 -8.50 -2.34 -5.13
N SER A 75 -9.84 -2.43 -5.30
CA SER A 75 -10.78 -2.02 -4.23
C SER A 75 -10.68 -2.94 -3.01
N ALA A 76 -10.56 -4.25 -3.22
CA ALA A 76 -10.41 -5.22 -2.15
C ALA A 76 -9.13 -4.98 -1.34
N SER A 77 -8.01 -4.77 -2.02
CA SER A 77 -6.73 -4.47 -1.37
C SER A 77 -6.74 -3.13 -0.62
N ARG A 78 -7.32 -2.08 -1.21
CA ARG A 78 -7.44 -0.75 -0.58
C ARG A 78 -8.36 -0.76 0.62
N ALA A 79 -9.49 -1.48 0.55
CA ALA A 79 -10.36 -1.70 1.70
C ALA A 79 -9.62 -2.43 2.82
N ALA A 80 -8.90 -3.51 2.50
CA ALA A 80 -8.13 -4.27 3.47
C ALA A 80 -7.06 -3.42 4.17
N LEU A 81 -6.29 -2.64 3.41
CA LEU A 81 -5.30 -1.70 3.93
C LEU A 81 -5.89 -0.69 4.91
N LEU A 82 -7.00 -0.04 4.51
CA LEU A 82 -7.57 1.08 5.28
C LEU A 82 -8.41 0.63 6.47
N THR A 83 -8.97 -0.58 6.44
CA THR A 83 -9.85 -1.08 7.52
C THR A 83 -9.20 -2.10 8.43
N GLY A 84 -8.07 -2.69 8.03
CA GLY A 84 -7.46 -3.81 8.75
C GLY A 84 -8.27 -5.10 8.67
N CYS A 85 -9.15 -5.24 7.67
CA CYS A 85 -10.05 -6.38 7.52
C CYS A 85 -9.80 -7.15 6.24
N TYR A 86 -9.99 -8.47 6.28
CA TYR A 86 -10.05 -9.26 5.06
C TYR A 86 -11.21 -8.84 4.14
N PRO A 87 -11.09 -9.05 2.81
CA PRO A 87 -12.18 -8.80 1.86
C PRO A 87 -13.48 -9.52 2.22
N GLU A 88 -13.39 -10.70 2.80
CA GLU A 88 -14.51 -11.51 3.27
C GLU A 88 -15.30 -10.83 4.39
N ARG A 89 -14.64 -10.09 5.27
CA ARG A 89 -15.30 -9.33 6.34
C ARG A 89 -16.00 -8.10 5.80
N THR A 90 -15.31 -7.32 4.98
CA THR A 90 -15.85 -6.06 4.41
C THR A 90 -16.84 -6.30 3.28
N LYS A 91 -16.88 -7.51 2.70
CA LYS A 91 -17.61 -7.86 1.47
C LYS A 91 -17.17 -7.02 0.26
N MET A 92 -15.99 -6.38 0.33
CA MET A 92 -15.38 -5.66 -0.77
C MET A 92 -14.49 -6.62 -1.57
N PHE A 93 -15.04 -7.13 -2.66
CA PHE A 93 -14.35 -8.09 -3.52
C PHE A 93 -14.06 -7.47 -4.89
N GLY A 94 -12.84 -7.70 -5.41
CA GLY A 94 -12.48 -7.26 -6.74
C GLY A 94 -12.30 -5.74 -6.88
N ALA A 95 -12.70 -5.21 -8.02
CA ALA A 95 -12.66 -3.79 -8.37
C ALA A 95 -14.07 -3.23 -8.44
N LEU A 96 -14.35 -2.21 -7.66
CA LEU A 96 -15.65 -1.54 -7.59
C LEU A 96 -15.95 -0.81 -8.91
N GLY A 97 -17.11 -1.08 -9.50
CA GLY A 97 -17.62 -0.38 -10.68
C GLY A 97 -18.51 0.82 -10.34
N PRO A 98 -18.83 1.64 -11.35
CA PRO A 98 -19.77 2.75 -11.18
C PRO A 98 -21.14 2.29 -10.68
N GLY A 99 -21.68 3.00 -9.68
CA GLY A 99 -22.99 2.71 -9.08
C GLY A 99 -23.04 1.48 -8.21
N GLU A 100 -21.92 0.77 -8.00
CA GLU A 100 -21.85 -0.33 -7.04
C GLU A 100 -21.73 0.20 -5.60
N LYS A 101 -22.25 -0.56 -4.64
CA LYS A 101 -22.20 -0.21 -3.22
C LYS A 101 -20.74 -0.08 -2.75
N GLY A 102 -20.36 1.09 -2.26
CA GLY A 102 -19.04 1.36 -1.70
C GLY A 102 -18.80 0.65 -0.37
N LEU A 103 -17.63 0.92 0.24
CA LEU A 103 -17.21 0.35 1.52
C LEU A 103 -18.23 0.68 2.62
N ASP A 104 -18.76 -0.36 3.25
CA ASP A 104 -19.78 -0.23 4.32
C ASP A 104 -19.23 0.58 5.50
N ARG A 105 -20.05 1.49 6.01
CA ARG A 105 -19.68 2.42 7.09
C ARG A 105 -19.43 1.74 8.44
N ASN A 106 -19.86 0.50 8.59
CA ASN A 106 -19.58 -0.29 9.80
C ASN A 106 -18.08 -0.63 9.94
N PHE A 107 -17.29 -0.49 8.88
CA PHE A 107 -15.85 -0.71 8.90
C PHE A 107 -15.12 0.63 8.89
N ALA A 108 -14.66 1.07 10.05
CA ALA A 108 -13.92 2.31 10.15
C ALA A 108 -12.61 2.26 9.36
N THR A 109 -12.29 3.35 8.67
CA THR A 109 -11.03 3.50 7.94
C THR A 109 -9.92 4.01 8.85
N MET A 110 -8.68 3.81 8.42
CA MET A 110 -7.48 4.38 9.05
C MET A 110 -7.60 5.90 9.24
N ALA A 111 -8.19 6.61 8.26
CA ALA A 111 -8.41 8.05 8.35
C ALA A 111 -9.42 8.40 9.44
N GLU A 112 -10.54 7.69 9.54
CA GLU A 112 -11.54 7.91 10.61
C GLU A 112 -10.93 7.68 12.00
N VAL A 113 -10.10 6.66 12.15
CA VAL A 113 -9.41 6.33 13.40
C VAL A 113 -8.41 7.42 13.79
N LEU A 114 -7.53 7.82 12.86
CA LEU A 114 -6.50 8.83 13.11
C LEU A 114 -7.11 10.23 13.31
N LYS A 115 -8.16 10.59 12.57
CA LYS A 115 -8.90 11.84 12.76
C LYS A 115 -9.47 11.95 14.17
N LYS A 116 -10.07 10.87 14.70
CA LYS A 116 -10.54 10.82 16.11
C LYS A 116 -9.40 11.01 17.11
N ASN A 117 -8.16 10.68 16.72
CA ASN A 117 -6.95 10.88 17.53
C ASN A 117 -6.27 12.25 17.28
N GLY A 118 -6.97 13.19 16.65
CA GLY A 118 -6.52 14.57 16.47
C GLY A 118 -5.58 14.80 15.26
N TYR A 119 -5.50 13.86 14.32
CA TYR A 119 -4.76 14.01 13.08
C TYR A 119 -5.53 14.85 12.07
N ALA A 120 -4.87 15.78 11.37
CA ALA A 120 -5.35 16.29 10.10
C ALA A 120 -5.20 15.19 9.05
N THR A 121 -6.18 15.00 8.17
CA THR A 121 -6.23 13.85 7.28
C THR A 121 -6.44 14.25 5.83
N ALA A 122 -5.64 13.70 4.90
CA ALA A 122 -5.81 13.97 3.48
C ALA A 122 -5.65 12.73 2.60
N LEU A 123 -6.35 12.75 1.44
CA LEU A 123 -6.23 11.79 0.35
C LEU A 123 -6.01 12.52 -0.97
N PHE A 124 -4.91 12.22 -1.67
CA PHE A 124 -4.66 12.78 -3.00
C PHE A 124 -4.31 11.68 -4.01
N GLY A 125 -5.31 11.31 -4.84
CA GLY A 125 -5.19 10.25 -5.84
C GLY A 125 -6.46 9.41 -6.00
N LYS A 126 -6.30 8.09 -6.19
CA LYS A 126 -7.37 7.12 -6.43
C LYS A 126 -8.00 6.61 -5.13
N TRP A 127 -9.30 6.86 -4.94
CA TRP A 127 -10.07 6.33 -3.80
C TRP A 127 -10.49 4.87 -3.99
N HIS A 128 -11.31 4.60 -4.98
CA HIS A 128 -11.83 3.29 -5.41
C HIS A 128 -12.61 2.48 -4.36
N LEU A 129 -13.25 3.16 -3.39
CA LEU A 129 -14.04 2.51 -2.35
C LEU A 129 -15.48 3.05 -2.24
N GLY A 130 -15.96 3.76 -3.26
CA GLY A 130 -17.35 4.21 -3.40
C GLY A 130 -17.51 5.63 -3.92
N GLU A 131 -18.63 5.86 -4.61
CA GLU A 131 -19.01 7.14 -5.20
C GLU A 131 -20.19 7.80 -4.48
N GLU A 132 -20.92 7.06 -3.65
CA GLU A 132 -22.05 7.57 -2.90
C GLU A 132 -21.57 8.55 -1.81
N ALA A 133 -22.40 9.53 -1.47
CA ALA A 133 -22.02 10.62 -0.56
C ALA A 133 -21.48 10.14 0.79
N ASP A 134 -21.96 9.02 1.30
CA ASP A 134 -21.54 8.43 2.56
C ASP A 134 -20.31 7.50 2.45
N THR A 135 -19.86 7.19 1.24
CA THR A 135 -18.68 6.35 0.97
C THR A 135 -17.50 7.11 0.38
N ARG A 136 -17.67 8.40 0.06
CA ARG A 136 -16.59 9.27 -0.45
C ARG A 136 -15.55 9.58 0.62
N PRO A 137 -14.35 10.01 0.25
CA PRO A 137 -13.26 10.30 1.19
C PRO A 137 -13.65 11.20 2.37
N ALA A 138 -14.42 12.28 2.11
CA ALA A 138 -14.86 13.21 3.16
C ALA A 138 -15.72 12.53 4.24
N ALA A 139 -16.63 11.63 3.85
CA ALA A 139 -17.45 10.86 4.77
C ALA A 139 -16.69 9.72 5.44
N ARG A 140 -15.51 9.38 4.93
CA ARG A 140 -14.65 8.28 5.39
C ARG A 140 -13.36 8.79 6.06
N GLY A 141 -13.46 9.97 6.67
CA GLY A 141 -12.47 10.48 7.62
C GLY A 141 -11.40 11.40 7.04
N PHE A 142 -11.43 11.74 5.75
CA PHE A 142 -10.46 12.68 5.16
C PHE A 142 -11.00 14.12 5.22
N ASP A 143 -10.21 15.04 5.80
CA ASP A 143 -10.52 16.48 5.85
C ASP A 143 -10.36 17.14 4.48
N GLU A 144 -9.32 16.72 3.74
CA GLU A 144 -9.01 17.18 2.40
C GLU A 144 -8.87 16.00 1.45
N SER A 145 -9.36 16.16 0.23
CA SER A 145 -9.19 15.12 -0.79
C SER A 145 -9.21 15.70 -2.20
N ALA A 146 -8.40 15.13 -3.08
CA ALA A 146 -8.45 15.42 -4.51
C ALA A 146 -8.06 14.17 -5.31
N GLY A 147 -8.91 13.78 -6.27
CA GLY A 147 -8.61 12.58 -7.05
C GLY A 147 -9.80 11.95 -7.75
N LEU A 148 -9.61 10.69 -8.13
CA LEU A 148 -10.59 9.87 -8.78
C LEU A 148 -11.32 8.99 -7.75
N LEU A 149 -12.66 8.94 -7.81
CA LEU A 149 -13.43 8.03 -6.96
C LEU A 149 -13.40 6.58 -7.45
N LEU A 150 -13.15 6.36 -8.74
CA LEU A 150 -12.98 5.05 -9.39
C LEU A 150 -11.62 4.92 -10.07
N SER A 151 -11.41 3.82 -10.80
CA SER A 151 -10.18 3.58 -11.56
C SER A 151 -10.12 4.46 -12.81
N ASN A 152 -8.91 4.85 -13.20
CA ASN A 152 -8.65 5.73 -14.34
C ASN A 152 -9.01 5.13 -15.72
N ASP A 153 -9.21 3.81 -15.80
CA ASP A 153 -9.67 3.10 -16.99
C ASP A 153 -11.21 2.99 -17.10
N MET A 154 -11.94 3.39 -16.07
CA MET A 154 -13.42 3.38 -16.04
C MET A 154 -13.96 4.67 -16.65
N TRP A 155 -13.87 4.80 -17.97
CA TRP A 155 -14.24 6.01 -18.71
C TRP A 155 -14.71 5.70 -20.13
N ASP A 156 -15.38 6.66 -20.75
CA ASP A 156 -15.94 6.55 -22.10
C ASP A 156 -14.90 6.37 -23.23
N LEU A 157 -13.62 6.60 -22.96
CA LEU A 157 -12.51 6.32 -23.87
C LEU A 157 -11.82 4.96 -23.61
N ASN A 158 -12.42 4.09 -22.79
CA ASN A 158 -11.90 2.75 -22.57
C ASN A 158 -11.96 1.92 -23.87
N ASN A 159 -10.80 1.61 -24.42
CA ASN A 159 -10.67 0.89 -25.70
C ASN A 159 -10.85 -0.63 -25.57
N ARG A 160 -10.75 -1.20 -24.36
CA ARG A 160 -10.93 -2.63 -24.09
C ARG A 160 -12.41 -3.03 -24.02
N GLN A 161 -13.22 -2.20 -23.39
CA GLN A 161 -14.66 -2.43 -23.20
C GLN A 161 -15.48 -1.19 -23.60
N PRO A 162 -15.35 -0.72 -24.85
CA PRO A 162 -15.92 0.57 -25.25
C PRO A 162 -17.44 0.62 -25.07
N LYS A 163 -18.16 -0.49 -25.32
CA LYS A 163 -19.61 -0.57 -25.13
C LYS A 163 -20.03 -0.46 -23.67
N LYS A 164 -19.24 -1.04 -22.74
CA LYS A 164 -19.53 -0.99 -21.31
C LYS A 164 -19.40 0.43 -20.76
N TRP A 165 -18.43 1.17 -21.23
CA TRP A 165 -18.05 2.47 -20.68
C TRP A 165 -18.55 3.68 -21.47
N ALA A 166 -19.21 3.49 -22.64
CA ALA A 166 -19.60 4.55 -23.58
C ALA A 166 -20.36 5.73 -22.96
N SER A 167 -21.10 5.49 -21.89
CA SER A 167 -21.93 6.51 -21.22
C SER A 167 -21.35 6.99 -19.88
N TYR A 168 -20.19 6.48 -19.47
CA TYR A 168 -19.61 6.83 -18.19
C TYR A 168 -18.47 7.83 -18.36
N HIS A 169 -18.68 9.06 -17.86
CA HIS A 169 -17.64 10.10 -17.80
C HIS A 169 -16.91 10.04 -16.46
N LEU A 170 -15.64 9.68 -16.50
CA LEU A 170 -14.78 9.72 -15.32
C LEU A 170 -14.64 11.15 -14.84
N LYS A 171 -14.86 11.37 -13.53
CA LYS A 171 -14.82 12.69 -12.90
C LYS A 171 -13.62 12.82 -11.98
N TYR A 172 -13.08 14.03 -11.89
CA TYR A 172 -12.10 14.38 -10.87
C TYR A 172 -12.78 15.21 -9.79
N TRP A 173 -12.53 14.85 -8.54
CA TRP A 173 -13.17 15.45 -7.37
C TRP A 173 -12.14 16.22 -6.55
N THR A 174 -12.56 17.33 -5.93
CA THR A 174 -11.81 18.05 -4.91
C THR A 174 -12.73 18.20 -3.70
N ASN A 175 -12.34 17.61 -2.57
CA ASN A 175 -13.20 17.40 -1.43
C ASN A 175 -14.49 16.68 -1.88
N ASP A 176 -15.66 17.20 -1.56
CA ASP A 176 -16.93 16.56 -1.97
C ASP A 176 -17.56 17.23 -3.22
N LYS A 177 -16.76 17.89 -4.05
CA LYS A 177 -17.21 18.61 -5.25
C LYS A 177 -16.52 18.07 -6.50
N VAL A 178 -17.29 17.94 -7.58
CA VAL A 178 -16.73 17.69 -8.91
C VAL A 178 -15.98 18.93 -9.36
N SER A 179 -14.69 18.81 -9.61
CA SER A 179 -13.83 19.89 -10.13
C SER A 179 -13.48 19.70 -11.63
N CYS A 180 -13.70 18.49 -12.18
CA CYS A 180 -13.68 18.21 -13.60
C CYS A 180 -14.74 17.16 -13.90
N ASP A 181 -15.75 17.49 -14.74
CA ASP A 181 -16.87 16.62 -15.06
C ASP A 181 -16.53 15.47 -16.01
N ARG A 182 -15.48 15.65 -16.80
CA ARG A 182 -14.98 14.65 -17.74
C ARG A 182 -13.46 14.70 -17.83
N VAL A 183 -12.83 13.70 -17.24
CA VAL A 183 -11.38 13.49 -17.37
C VAL A 183 -11.06 13.16 -18.83
N THR A 184 -10.11 13.87 -19.41
CA THR A 184 -9.60 13.65 -20.78
C THR A 184 -8.21 13.00 -20.72
N PRO A 185 -7.64 12.52 -21.86
CA PRO A 185 -6.26 12.07 -21.91
C PRO A 185 -5.26 13.10 -21.36
N GLU A 186 -5.42 14.38 -21.76
CA GLU A 186 -4.55 15.48 -21.30
C GLU A 186 -4.71 15.72 -19.80
N PHE A 187 -5.92 15.51 -19.25
CA PHE A 187 -6.12 15.58 -17.81
C PHE A 187 -5.43 14.42 -17.10
N GLN A 188 -5.49 13.20 -17.66
CA GLN A 188 -4.80 12.03 -17.09
C GLN A 188 -3.28 12.24 -17.01
N GLU A 189 -2.67 12.91 -17.99
CA GLU A 189 -1.25 13.28 -18.00
C GLU A 189 -0.85 14.14 -16.79
N THR A 190 -1.80 14.78 -16.12
CA THR A 190 -1.56 15.64 -14.96
C THR A 190 -1.80 14.98 -13.61
N LEU A 191 -2.35 13.76 -13.56
CA LEU A 191 -2.82 13.16 -12.30
C LEU A 191 -1.71 12.95 -11.27
N THR A 192 -0.54 12.47 -11.71
CA THR A 192 0.60 12.24 -10.82
C THR A 192 1.10 13.57 -10.23
N ALA A 193 1.32 14.57 -11.07
CA ALA A 193 1.77 15.89 -10.64
C ALA A 193 0.76 16.59 -9.71
N ARG A 194 -0.56 16.45 -10.00
CA ARG A 194 -1.62 17.00 -9.13
C ARG A 194 -1.62 16.38 -7.75
N SER A 195 -1.46 15.06 -7.66
CA SER A 195 -1.39 14.36 -6.38
C SER A 195 -0.16 14.76 -5.58
N ALA A 196 1.00 14.91 -6.23
CA ALA A 196 2.22 15.38 -5.60
C ALA A 196 2.08 16.82 -5.08
N GLN A 197 1.58 17.75 -5.91
CA GLN A 197 1.43 19.16 -5.52
C GLN A 197 0.45 19.32 -4.36
N ALA A 198 -0.73 18.67 -4.41
CA ALA A 198 -1.69 18.70 -3.31
C ALA A 198 -1.10 18.13 -2.02
N SER A 199 -0.27 17.10 -2.10
CA SER A 199 0.45 16.53 -0.95
C SER A 199 1.45 17.53 -0.34
N ILE A 200 2.19 18.24 -1.19
CA ILE A 200 3.15 19.26 -0.77
C ILE A 200 2.42 20.41 -0.06
N ASP A 201 1.34 20.90 -0.66
CA ASP A 201 0.54 22.01 -0.09
C ASP A 201 -0.05 21.59 1.26
N PHE A 202 -0.59 20.39 1.37
CA PHE A 202 -1.10 19.84 2.64
C PHE A 202 -0.01 19.75 3.72
N ILE A 203 1.17 19.24 3.40
CA ILE A 203 2.31 19.16 4.34
C ILE A 203 2.68 20.58 4.84
N GLN A 204 2.71 21.57 3.96
CA GLN A 204 3.03 22.95 4.33
C GLN A 204 1.98 23.57 5.26
N HIS A 205 0.70 23.34 4.98
CA HIS A 205 -0.41 23.87 5.76
C HIS A 205 -0.52 23.23 7.16
N HIS A 206 -0.23 21.93 7.26
CA HIS A 206 -0.41 21.16 8.50
C HIS A 206 0.88 20.88 9.28
N LYS A 207 1.98 21.58 8.99
CA LYS A 207 3.29 21.35 9.63
C LYS A 207 3.33 21.54 11.15
N ALA A 208 2.32 22.18 11.75
CA ALA A 208 2.24 22.46 13.19
C ALA A 208 1.44 21.41 13.99
N SER A 209 0.84 20.43 13.32
CA SER A 209 0.01 19.40 13.94
C SER A 209 0.25 18.02 13.31
N PRO A 210 0.01 16.93 14.02
CA PRO A 210 0.14 15.60 13.43
C PRO A 210 -0.83 15.43 12.27
N PHE A 211 -0.38 14.75 11.20
CA PHE A 211 -1.21 14.49 10.03
C PHE A 211 -1.06 13.07 9.49
N PHE A 212 -2.11 12.60 8.85
CA PHE A 212 -2.15 11.41 8.02
C PHE A 212 -2.41 11.80 6.57
N LEU A 213 -1.42 11.60 5.74
CA LEU A 213 -1.47 11.85 4.31
C LEU A 213 -1.44 10.52 3.55
N TYR A 214 -2.56 10.17 2.90
CA TYR A 214 -2.67 9.03 2.01
C TYR A 214 -2.55 9.50 0.56
N VAL A 215 -1.54 9.00 -0.15
CA VAL A 215 -1.24 9.35 -1.55
C VAL A 215 -1.38 8.10 -2.41
N PRO A 216 -2.63 7.71 -2.77
CA PRO A 216 -2.89 6.59 -3.64
C PRO A 216 -2.80 7.03 -5.10
N PHE A 217 -1.61 6.98 -5.69
CA PHE A 217 -1.43 7.31 -7.10
C PHE A 217 -2.30 6.41 -7.99
N SER A 218 -2.81 6.96 -9.09
CA SER A 218 -3.57 6.21 -10.10
C SER A 218 -2.67 5.48 -11.08
N MET A 219 -1.40 5.81 -11.13
CA MET A 219 -0.37 5.19 -11.94
C MET A 219 0.44 4.20 -11.11
N PRO A 220 1.03 3.17 -11.74
CA PRO A 220 1.10 2.88 -13.17
C PRO A 220 -0.06 2.03 -13.72
N HIS A 221 -1.28 2.10 -13.17
CA HIS A 221 -2.45 1.43 -13.74
C HIS A 221 -2.79 1.97 -15.14
N VAL A 222 -3.26 1.10 -16.00
CA VAL A 222 -3.70 1.48 -17.36
C VAL A 222 -5.02 2.25 -17.36
N PRO A 223 -5.24 3.17 -18.35
CA PRO A 223 -4.32 3.56 -19.40
C PRO A 223 -3.14 4.37 -18.84
N LEU A 224 -1.96 4.14 -19.40
CA LEU A 224 -0.73 4.80 -18.96
C LEU A 224 -0.68 6.25 -19.47
N TYR A 225 -0.41 7.17 -18.56
CA TYR A 225 -0.20 8.58 -18.86
C TYR A 225 0.92 9.15 -17.99
N CYS A 226 1.79 9.94 -18.60
CA CYS A 226 2.76 10.77 -17.89
C CYS A 226 2.74 12.19 -18.47
N SER A 227 3.25 13.14 -17.71
CA SER A 227 3.39 14.52 -18.17
C SER A 227 4.41 14.64 -19.31
N GLU A 228 4.31 15.71 -20.08
CA GLU A 228 5.24 16.01 -21.20
C GLU A 228 6.71 16.02 -20.75
N ALA A 229 6.97 16.38 -19.49
CA ALA A 229 8.31 16.40 -18.92
C ALA A 229 8.97 15.02 -18.86
N PHE A 230 8.17 13.94 -18.81
CA PHE A 230 8.67 12.55 -18.70
C PHE A 230 8.51 11.73 -19.97
N LYS A 231 7.73 12.18 -20.96
CA LYS A 231 7.54 11.45 -22.23
C LYS A 231 8.88 11.18 -22.92
N ASN A 232 9.12 9.91 -23.26
CA ASN A 232 10.32 9.42 -23.92
C ASN A 232 11.64 9.67 -23.15
N LYS A 233 11.57 9.78 -21.80
CA LYS A 233 12.78 10.03 -20.97
C LYS A 233 13.41 8.75 -20.43
N SER A 234 12.63 7.70 -20.23
CA SER A 234 13.13 6.44 -19.63
C SER A 234 14.02 5.63 -20.60
N GLY A 235 13.80 5.76 -21.91
CA GLY A 235 14.35 4.86 -22.90
C GLY A 235 13.77 3.42 -22.85
N ALA A 236 12.79 3.18 -21.98
CA ALA A 236 12.18 1.88 -21.73
C ALA A 236 10.67 1.84 -22.06
N GLY A 237 10.18 2.79 -22.87
CA GLY A 237 8.79 2.90 -23.25
C GLY A 237 7.95 3.70 -22.24
N LEU A 238 6.65 3.82 -22.54
CA LEU A 238 5.73 4.66 -21.75
C LEU A 238 5.62 4.20 -20.30
N TYR A 239 5.68 2.89 -20.03
CA TYR A 239 5.67 2.39 -18.66
C TYR A 239 6.85 2.92 -17.83
N GLY A 240 8.05 2.88 -18.41
CA GLY A 240 9.24 3.44 -17.77
C GLY A 240 9.13 4.95 -17.51
N ASP A 241 8.55 5.70 -18.45
CA ASP A 241 8.32 7.14 -18.30
C ASP A 241 7.40 7.44 -17.14
N VAL A 242 6.30 6.67 -17.01
CA VAL A 242 5.34 6.75 -15.89
C VAL A 242 6.01 6.45 -14.55
N ILE A 243 6.84 5.40 -14.47
CA ILE A 243 7.55 5.07 -13.23
C ILE A 243 8.56 6.16 -12.85
N MET A 244 9.24 6.76 -13.82
CA MET A 244 10.14 7.88 -13.55
C MET A 244 9.41 9.11 -13.00
N GLU A 245 8.21 9.41 -13.51
CA GLU A 245 7.38 10.50 -12.98
C GLU A 245 6.88 10.20 -11.56
N LEU A 246 6.51 8.95 -11.27
CA LEU A 246 6.15 8.53 -9.91
C LEU A 246 7.34 8.65 -8.94
N ASP A 247 8.53 8.25 -9.37
CA ASP A 247 9.75 8.40 -8.57
C ASP A 247 10.02 9.87 -8.23
N ASP A 248 9.89 10.76 -9.21
CA ASP A 248 10.06 12.20 -9.02
C ASP A 248 8.99 12.79 -8.08
N ALA A 249 7.72 12.42 -8.26
CA ALA A 249 6.62 12.82 -7.39
C ALA A 249 6.86 12.40 -5.93
N ILE A 250 7.33 11.18 -5.70
CA ILE A 250 7.74 10.70 -4.37
C ILE A 250 8.89 11.54 -3.83
N GLY A 251 9.88 11.85 -4.68
CA GLY A 251 11.00 12.72 -4.34
C GLY A 251 10.58 14.11 -3.89
N GLN A 252 9.58 14.70 -4.57
CA GLN A 252 9.02 16.01 -4.23
C GLN A 252 8.31 15.98 -2.88
N ILE A 253 7.49 14.97 -2.59
CA ILE A 253 6.80 14.79 -1.29
C ILE A 253 7.85 14.65 -0.17
N MET A 254 8.86 13.82 -0.35
CA MET A 254 9.96 13.68 0.62
C MET A 254 10.76 14.96 0.78
N GLY A 255 10.91 15.76 -0.29
CA GLY A 255 11.50 17.08 -0.28
C GLY A 255 10.70 18.07 0.57
N ALA A 256 9.37 18.03 0.48
CA ALA A 256 8.48 18.87 1.29
C ALA A 256 8.59 18.55 2.80
N LEU A 257 8.68 17.26 3.17
CA LEU A 257 8.91 16.88 4.57
C LEU A 257 10.23 17.44 5.11
N ARG A 258 11.31 17.34 4.33
CA ARG A 258 12.63 17.86 4.70
C ARG A 258 12.62 19.39 4.82
N ALA A 259 12.06 20.09 3.84
CA ALA A 259 12.02 21.54 3.80
C ALA A 259 11.22 22.14 4.96
N ASN A 260 10.26 21.41 5.51
CA ASN A 260 9.46 21.81 6.66
C ASN A 260 9.97 21.25 8.00
N GLY A 261 11.10 20.54 8.04
CA GLY A 261 11.69 19.97 9.26
C GLY A 261 10.87 18.85 9.90
N LEU A 262 10.05 18.14 9.09
CA LEU A 262 9.11 17.13 9.58
C LEU A 262 9.63 15.69 9.43
N GLU A 263 10.72 15.52 8.69
CA GLU A 263 11.22 14.20 8.27
C GLU A 263 11.51 13.27 9.46
N GLU A 264 12.12 13.82 10.53
CA GLU A 264 12.53 13.03 11.71
C GLU A 264 11.35 12.49 12.54
N ASN A 265 10.18 13.13 12.45
CA ASN A 265 8.97 12.70 13.17
C ASN A 265 7.86 12.27 12.19
N THR A 266 8.23 11.64 11.08
CA THR A 266 7.28 11.15 10.09
C THR A 266 7.53 9.68 9.77
N ILE A 267 6.47 8.88 9.85
CA ILE A 267 6.43 7.51 9.33
C ILE A 267 6.05 7.60 7.85
N VAL A 268 6.96 7.16 6.97
CA VAL A 268 6.67 7.06 5.53
C VAL A 268 6.57 5.60 5.17
N VAL A 269 5.45 5.22 4.56
CA VAL A 269 5.18 3.87 4.04
C VAL A 269 4.97 3.99 2.55
N MET A 270 5.69 3.23 1.74
CA MET A 270 5.53 3.13 0.29
C MET A 270 5.31 1.70 -0.13
N SER A 271 4.22 1.43 -0.84
CA SER A 271 3.90 0.10 -1.39
C SER A 271 2.97 0.20 -2.62
N SER A 272 2.51 -0.95 -3.12
CA SER A 272 1.49 -1.09 -4.17
C SER A 272 0.29 -1.89 -3.66
N ASP A 273 -0.87 -1.66 -4.27
CA ASP A 273 -2.11 -2.35 -3.90
C ASP A 273 -2.15 -3.82 -4.35
N ASN A 274 -1.40 -4.17 -5.36
CA ASN A 274 -1.17 -5.54 -5.83
C ASN A 274 0.06 -5.57 -6.76
N GLY A 275 0.39 -6.75 -7.25
CA GLY A 275 1.41 -6.91 -8.27
C GLY A 275 0.99 -6.40 -9.65
N PRO A 276 1.88 -6.50 -10.65
CA PRO A 276 1.71 -5.87 -11.97
C PRO A 276 0.60 -6.54 -12.78
N TRP A 277 -0.07 -5.76 -13.62
CA TRP A 277 -1.05 -6.31 -14.56
C TRP A 277 -0.38 -6.76 -15.86
N LEU A 278 0.09 -8.00 -15.87
CA LEU A 278 0.92 -8.57 -16.95
C LEU A 278 0.24 -8.53 -18.33
N LEU A 279 -1.10 -8.59 -18.39
CA LEU A 279 -1.85 -8.43 -19.64
C LEU A 279 -1.47 -7.15 -20.40
N TRP A 280 -1.10 -6.08 -19.67
CA TRP A 280 -0.79 -4.78 -20.25
C TRP A 280 0.71 -4.48 -20.30
N GLY A 281 1.55 -5.44 -19.86
CA GLY A 281 2.98 -5.24 -19.77
C GLY A 281 3.41 -4.24 -18.69
N ASN A 282 2.61 -4.13 -17.63
CA ASN A 282 2.86 -3.22 -16.51
C ASN A 282 3.87 -3.83 -15.54
N HIS A 283 5.12 -3.84 -15.92
CA HIS A 283 6.27 -4.21 -15.08
C HIS A 283 7.57 -3.80 -15.77
N ALA A 284 8.65 -3.75 -15.02
CA ALA A 284 9.99 -3.42 -15.54
C ALA A 284 10.63 -4.52 -16.41
N GLY A 285 9.83 -5.43 -16.96
CA GLY A 285 10.30 -6.57 -17.75
C GLY A 285 10.84 -7.73 -16.93
N GLN A 286 10.86 -7.63 -15.61
CA GLN A 286 11.31 -8.65 -14.67
C GLN A 286 10.35 -8.78 -13.51
N THR A 287 9.77 -9.95 -13.32
CA THR A 287 9.02 -10.30 -12.12
C THR A 287 9.70 -11.50 -11.46
N PRO A 288 10.09 -11.41 -10.17
CA PRO A 288 10.69 -12.53 -9.47
C PRO A 288 9.66 -13.58 -9.03
N PHE A 289 8.38 -13.32 -9.25
CA PHE A 289 7.26 -14.15 -8.79
C PHE A 289 6.40 -14.61 -9.96
N ARG A 290 5.69 -15.72 -9.74
CA ARG A 290 4.74 -16.28 -10.69
C ARG A 290 3.51 -15.39 -10.80
N GLU A 291 3.02 -15.19 -12.02
CA GLU A 291 1.82 -14.45 -12.37
C GLU A 291 1.84 -12.99 -11.91
N GLY A 292 0.66 -12.38 -11.74
CA GLY A 292 0.48 -10.98 -11.35
C GLY A 292 -0.94 -10.69 -10.86
N LYS A 293 -1.40 -9.45 -11.05
CA LYS A 293 -2.75 -9.00 -10.71
C LYS A 293 -3.82 -10.00 -11.18
N ASN A 294 -4.88 -10.13 -10.41
CA ASN A 294 -5.96 -11.10 -10.59
C ASN A 294 -5.55 -12.55 -10.42
N THR A 295 -4.52 -12.82 -9.62
CA THR A 295 -4.14 -14.19 -9.22
C THR A 295 -3.78 -14.26 -7.74
N SER A 296 -3.86 -15.44 -7.17
CA SER A 296 -3.47 -15.71 -5.79
C SER A 296 -1.99 -16.06 -5.63
N PHE A 297 -1.23 -16.12 -6.71
CA PHE A 297 0.22 -16.34 -6.69
C PHE A 297 0.95 -15.11 -6.12
N ASN A 298 2.19 -15.32 -5.71
CA ASN A 298 3.01 -14.24 -5.14
C ASN A 298 3.19 -13.06 -6.09
N GLY A 299 3.20 -13.27 -7.41
CA GLY A 299 3.26 -12.19 -8.38
C GLY A 299 2.06 -11.23 -8.30
N GLY A 300 0.89 -11.73 -7.86
CA GLY A 300 -0.28 -10.89 -7.60
C GLY A 300 -0.30 -10.29 -6.19
N THR A 301 0.07 -11.08 -5.18
CA THR A 301 -0.19 -10.74 -3.77
C THR A 301 0.99 -10.19 -3.00
N GLN A 302 2.23 -10.38 -3.47
CA GLN A 302 3.43 -9.87 -2.81
C GLN A 302 3.89 -8.56 -3.43
N SER A 303 3.86 -7.49 -2.63
CA SER A 303 4.23 -6.14 -3.05
C SER A 303 5.56 -5.69 -2.43
N ALA A 304 6.29 -4.83 -3.15
CA ALA A 304 7.44 -4.12 -2.61
C ALA A 304 6.99 -3.17 -1.50
N LEU A 305 7.70 -3.14 -0.37
CA LEU A 305 7.39 -2.24 0.73
C LEU A 305 8.64 -1.58 1.27
N ILE A 306 8.57 -0.26 1.45
CA ILE A 306 9.57 0.52 2.20
C ILE A 306 8.86 1.20 3.37
N ILE A 307 9.44 1.09 4.56
CA ILE A 307 9.02 1.89 5.72
C ILE A 307 10.23 2.71 6.20
N LYS A 308 10.07 4.02 6.28
CA LYS A 308 11.03 4.93 6.89
C LYS A 308 10.42 5.49 8.17
N TYR A 309 11.13 5.33 9.28
CA TYR A 309 10.80 5.98 10.56
C TYR A 309 12.11 6.26 11.29
N PRO A 310 12.68 7.48 11.15
CA PRO A 310 13.95 7.84 11.73
C PRO A 310 14.01 7.62 13.25
N GLY A 311 15.13 7.17 13.74
CA GLY A 311 15.33 6.88 15.17
C GLY A 311 14.59 5.65 15.70
N LYS A 312 13.70 5.03 14.91
CA LYS A 312 12.95 3.81 15.28
C LYS A 312 13.30 2.61 14.42
N LEU A 313 13.62 2.83 13.15
CA LEU A 313 14.03 1.80 12.22
C LEU A 313 15.48 2.02 11.77
N LYS A 314 16.22 0.93 11.60
CA LYS A 314 17.61 0.98 11.13
C LYS A 314 17.66 1.24 9.63
N ALA A 315 18.01 2.44 9.24
CA ALA A 315 18.11 2.84 7.85
C ALA A 315 19.05 1.94 7.02
N GLY A 316 18.75 1.80 5.73
CA GLY A 316 19.56 1.07 4.74
C GLY A 316 19.55 -0.45 4.90
N THR A 317 18.63 -1.01 5.69
CA THR A 317 18.52 -2.46 5.91
C THR A 317 17.39 -3.08 5.09
N SER A 318 17.39 -4.42 5.03
CA SER A 318 16.27 -5.19 4.50
C SER A 318 15.80 -6.21 5.52
N SER A 319 14.52 -6.51 5.51
CA SER A 319 13.86 -7.44 6.42
C SER A 319 13.05 -8.48 5.67
N GLY A 320 13.16 -9.74 6.10
CA GLY A 320 12.31 -10.85 5.69
C GLY A 320 11.06 -11.02 6.56
N ALA A 321 10.72 -10.04 7.40
CA ALA A 321 9.49 -10.07 8.20
C ALA A 321 8.27 -10.25 7.29
N VAL A 322 7.39 -11.16 7.68
CA VAL A 322 6.17 -11.51 6.94
C VAL A 322 4.99 -10.83 7.60
N PHE A 323 4.26 -10.03 6.84
CA PHE A 323 3.02 -9.41 7.29
C PHE A 323 2.17 -8.96 6.07
N CYS A 324 0.93 -8.60 6.36
CA CYS A 324 -0.06 -8.27 5.34
C CYS A 324 -0.55 -6.83 5.50
N SER A 325 -1.13 -6.26 4.45
CA SER A 325 -1.65 -4.88 4.45
C SER A 325 -2.70 -4.63 5.54
N ILE A 326 -3.45 -5.66 5.95
CA ILE A 326 -4.41 -5.56 7.08
C ILE A 326 -3.74 -5.22 8.41
N ASP A 327 -2.44 -5.49 8.56
CA ASP A 327 -1.69 -5.27 9.80
C ASP A 327 -1.25 -3.81 9.97
N LEU A 328 -1.31 -3.01 8.91
CA LEU A 328 -0.84 -1.62 8.97
C LEU A 328 -1.73 -0.74 9.85
N LEU A 329 -3.06 -0.88 9.80
CA LEU A 329 -3.95 -0.11 10.66
C LEU A 329 -3.66 -0.33 12.15
N PRO A 330 -3.70 -1.55 12.72
CA PRO A 330 -3.41 -1.74 14.14
C PRO A 330 -1.97 -1.41 14.53
N THR A 331 -1.00 -1.57 13.62
CA THR A 331 0.39 -1.18 13.87
C THR A 331 0.54 0.35 13.95
N LEU A 332 -0.09 1.09 13.05
CA LEU A 332 -0.07 2.56 13.10
C LEU A 332 -0.85 3.09 14.31
N CYS A 333 -1.97 2.46 14.69
CA CYS A 333 -2.65 2.79 15.96
C CYS A 333 -1.71 2.64 17.16
N HIS A 334 -0.95 1.55 17.24
CA HIS A 334 0.04 1.36 18.30
C HIS A 334 1.11 2.47 18.32
N LEU A 335 1.63 2.86 17.15
CA LEU A 335 2.70 3.87 17.04
C LEU A 335 2.22 5.29 17.33
N THR A 336 0.95 5.58 17.11
CA THR A 336 0.34 6.90 17.29
C THR A 336 -0.40 7.06 18.62
N GLY A 337 -0.61 5.97 19.35
CA GLY A 337 -1.47 5.94 20.54
C GLY A 337 -2.97 6.03 20.21
N ALA A 338 -3.35 5.88 18.95
CA ALA A 338 -4.76 5.86 18.55
C ALA A 338 -5.44 4.56 19.01
N SER A 339 -6.68 4.66 19.47
CA SER A 339 -7.49 3.51 19.81
C SER A 339 -7.88 2.75 18.54
N LEU A 340 -7.90 1.43 18.62
CA LEU A 340 -8.45 0.59 17.54
C LEU A 340 -9.92 0.94 17.28
N PRO A 341 -10.44 0.71 16.07
CA PRO A 341 -11.86 0.90 15.78
C PRO A 341 -12.71 -0.02 16.64
N SER A 342 -13.99 0.36 16.83
CA SER A 342 -14.94 -0.44 17.62
C SER A 342 -15.44 -1.70 16.90
N ASN A 343 -15.34 -1.71 15.55
CA ASN A 343 -15.63 -2.91 14.77
C ASN A 343 -14.48 -3.91 14.87
N GLU A 344 -14.79 -5.18 14.72
CA GLU A 344 -13.78 -6.22 14.62
C GLU A 344 -12.88 -6.01 13.40
N ILE A 345 -11.56 -6.19 13.58
CA ILE A 345 -10.55 -6.19 12.53
C ILE A 345 -9.78 -7.50 12.55
N ASP A 346 -9.21 -7.88 11.41
CA ASP A 346 -8.43 -9.12 11.25
C ASP A 346 -6.93 -8.89 11.45
N GLY A 347 -6.46 -7.70 11.08
CA GLY A 347 -5.07 -7.28 11.23
C GLY A 347 -4.64 -7.20 12.69
N LYS A 348 -3.34 -7.38 12.92
CA LYS A 348 -2.73 -7.34 14.25
C LYS A 348 -1.54 -6.38 14.25
N ASN A 349 -1.21 -5.85 15.44
CA ASN A 349 0.01 -5.06 15.58
C ASN A 349 1.24 -5.95 15.34
N VAL A 350 1.97 -5.65 14.28
CA VAL A 350 3.21 -6.33 13.86
C VAL A 350 4.45 -5.45 14.04
N TRP A 351 4.35 -4.38 14.83
CA TRP A 351 5.50 -3.50 15.09
C TRP A 351 6.74 -4.24 15.59
N PRO A 352 6.67 -5.25 16.48
CA PRO A 352 7.85 -6.01 16.90
C PRO A 352 8.58 -6.69 15.72
N LEU A 353 7.84 -7.17 14.71
CA LEU A 353 8.44 -7.73 13.48
C LEU A 353 9.04 -6.64 12.60
N ILE A 354 8.32 -5.53 12.42
CA ILE A 354 8.74 -4.40 11.60
C ILE A 354 10.01 -3.77 12.18
N SER A 355 10.07 -3.57 13.49
CA SER A 355 11.23 -2.99 14.17
C SER A 355 12.43 -3.93 14.29
N GLY A 356 12.25 -5.22 13.99
CA GLY A 356 13.30 -6.23 14.12
C GLY A 356 13.61 -6.58 15.58
N GLU A 357 12.61 -6.54 16.46
CA GLU A 357 12.76 -6.92 17.86
C GLU A 357 13.18 -8.39 17.98
N THR A 358 14.21 -8.64 18.79
CA THR A 358 14.76 -9.99 18.97
C THR A 358 13.70 -10.93 19.54
N GLY A 359 13.48 -12.06 18.86
CA GLY A 359 12.50 -13.06 19.28
C GLY A 359 11.06 -12.73 18.92
N ALA A 360 10.80 -11.64 18.19
CA ALA A 360 9.47 -11.31 17.69
C ALA A 360 8.90 -12.45 16.84
N LYS A 361 7.67 -12.82 17.12
CA LYS A 361 6.93 -13.84 16.38
C LYS A 361 5.74 -13.20 15.67
N ASN A 362 5.40 -13.72 14.50
CA ASN A 362 4.19 -13.30 13.81
C ASN A 362 2.96 -13.65 14.67
N PRO A 363 2.09 -12.68 14.98
CA PRO A 363 0.89 -12.94 15.77
C PRO A 363 -0.19 -13.70 15.00
N HIS A 364 -0.05 -13.81 13.67
CA HIS A 364 -0.98 -14.55 12.83
C HIS A 364 -0.55 -16.02 12.69
N PRO A 365 -1.46 -16.99 12.87
CA PRO A 365 -1.19 -18.38 12.52
C PRO A 365 -1.13 -18.60 11.01
N TYR A 366 -1.82 -17.77 10.24
CA TYR A 366 -1.90 -17.80 8.77
C TYR A 366 -2.30 -16.45 8.19
N TYR A 367 -2.15 -16.34 6.87
CA TYR A 367 -2.76 -15.30 6.04
C TYR A 367 -3.61 -15.95 4.94
N ALA A 368 -4.86 -15.46 4.80
CA ALA A 368 -5.77 -15.90 3.75
C ALA A 368 -5.57 -15.09 2.47
N VAL A 369 -5.70 -15.74 1.34
CA VAL A 369 -5.64 -15.12 0.01
C VAL A 369 -6.91 -15.48 -0.76
N THR A 370 -7.60 -14.46 -1.25
CA THR A 370 -8.83 -14.60 -2.02
C THR A 370 -8.71 -13.99 -3.41
N LEU A 371 -9.54 -14.44 -4.33
CA LEU A 371 -9.79 -13.74 -5.59
C LEU A 371 -11.30 -13.68 -5.85
N GLY A 372 -11.82 -12.47 -6.05
CA GLY A 372 -13.26 -12.29 -6.00
C GLY A 372 -13.81 -12.82 -4.68
N LYS A 373 -14.82 -13.66 -4.71
CA LYS A 373 -15.43 -14.30 -3.52
C LYS A 373 -14.81 -15.68 -3.19
N HIS A 374 -13.79 -16.10 -3.91
CA HIS A 374 -13.19 -17.44 -3.78
C HIS A 374 -11.99 -17.38 -2.85
N PHE A 375 -11.98 -18.24 -1.83
CA PHE A 375 -10.83 -18.47 -0.98
C PHE A 375 -9.90 -19.45 -1.69
N GLU A 376 -8.83 -18.95 -2.28
CA GLU A 376 -7.97 -19.68 -3.20
C GLU A 376 -6.70 -20.22 -2.57
N ALA A 377 -6.16 -19.52 -1.57
CA ALA A 377 -4.94 -19.97 -0.92
C ALA A 377 -4.84 -19.55 0.55
N ILE A 378 -4.01 -20.28 1.30
CA ILE A 378 -3.64 -19.97 2.68
C ILE A 378 -2.12 -20.06 2.82
N MET A 379 -1.53 -19.05 3.47
CA MET A 379 -0.09 -19.02 3.76
C MET A 379 0.11 -19.13 5.26
N SER A 380 1.07 -19.96 5.69
CA SER A 380 1.45 -20.06 7.12
C SER A 380 1.92 -18.71 7.66
N GLY A 381 1.69 -18.45 8.94
CA GLY A 381 2.02 -17.15 9.55
C GLY A 381 3.51 -16.78 9.50
N ASP A 382 4.41 -17.77 9.46
CA ASP A 382 5.84 -17.57 9.22
C ASP A 382 6.16 -17.29 7.74
N GLY A 383 5.14 -17.41 6.87
CA GLY A 383 5.22 -17.20 5.44
C GLY A 383 5.98 -18.26 4.67
N ARG A 384 6.37 -19.37 5.30
CA ARG A 384 7.15 -20.41 4.63
C ARG A 384 6.30 -21.21 3.66
N TRP A 385 5.11 -21.65 4.09
CA TRP A 385 4.28 -22.56 3.34
C TRP A 385 3.03 -21.86 2.80
N LYS A 386 2.70 -22.12 1.54
CA LYS A 386 1.47 -21.65 0.92
C LYS A 386 0.75 -22.81 0.24
N LEU A 387 -0.50 -23.02 0.64
CA LEU A 387 -1.38 -24.04 0.10
C LEU A 387 -2.40 -23.38 -0.81
N HIS A 388 -2.38 -23.71 -2.09
CA HIS A 388 -3.43 -23.36 -3.05
C HIS A 388 -4.48 -24.47 -3.07
N PHE A 389 -5.75 -24.08 -2.99
CA PHE A 389 -6.88 -24.95 -3.27
C PHE A 389 -7.11 -25.01 -4.78
N PRO A 390 -7.78 -26.06 -5.32
CA PRO A 390 -8.07 -26.14 -6.75
C PRO A 390 -8.85 -24.91 -7.24
N HIS A 391 -8.33 -24.21 -8.25
CA HIS A 391 -8.98 -23.06 -8.90
C HIS A 391 -8.40 -22.76 -10.27
N ASP A 392 -9.16 -22.02 -11.07
CA ASP A 392 -8.71 -21.46 -12.34
C ASP A 392 -7.95 -20.16 -12.13
N TYR A 393 -6.95 -19.88 -12.94
CA TYR A 393 -6.22 -18.62 -12.92
C TYR A 393 -5.84 -18.13 -14.32
N TYR A 394 -5.64 -16.81 -14.45
CA TYR A 394 -5.18 -16.21 -15.69
C TYR A 394 -3.67 -16.29 -15.82
N HIS A 395 -3.20 -16.86 -16.92
CA HIS A 395 -1.80 -16.93 -17.30
C HIS A 395 -1.55 -16.09 -18.55
N PRO A 396 -0.52 -15.23 -18.62
CA PRO A 396 -0.22 -14.47 -19.82
C PRO A 396 0.35 -15.39 -20.91
N GLU A 397 -0.47 -15.76 -21.90
CA GLU A 397 -0.02 -16.44 -23.11
C GLU A 397 0.93 -15.52 -23.91
N LYS A 398 0.59 -14.24 -23.97
CA LYS A 398 1.40 -13.18 -24.54
C LYS A 398 1.32 -11.96 -23.65
N GLN A 399 2.45 -11.55 -23.12
CA GLN A 399 2.52 -10.32 -22.35
C GLN A 399 2.19 -9.11 -23.20
N GLY A 400 1.50 -8.13 -22.62
CA GLY A 400 1.30 -6.82 -23.22
C GLY A 400 2.58 -5.99 -23.19
N ARG A 401 2.49 -4.77 -23.68
CA ARG A 401 3.59 -3.82 -23.63
C ARG A 401 3.08 -2.39 -23.60
N ASP A 402 3.63 -1.57 -22.71
CA ASP A 402 3.37 -0.13 -22.63
C ASP A 402 1.87 0.24 -22.63
N GLY A 403 1.05 -0.52 -21.91
CA GLY A 403 -0.39 -0.32 -21.86
C GLY A 403 -1.16 -0.89 -23.06
N ALA A 404 -0.50 -1.50 -24.03
CA ALA A 404 -1.15 -2.30 -25.06
C ALA A 404 -1.36 -3.72 -24.56
N PRO A 405 -2.59 -4.29 -24.71
CA PRO A 405 -2.89 -5.59 -24.14
C PRO A 405 -2.21 -6.73 -24.89
N GLY A 406 -1.78 -7.73 -24.15
CA GLY A 406 -1.41 -9.05 -24.65
C GLY A 406 -2.60 -9.99 -24.74
N ALA A 407 -2.37 -11.27 -24.44
CA ALA A 407 -3.39 -12.30 -24.36
C ALA A 407 -3.24 -13.11 -23.08
N TYR A 408 -4.36 -13.52 -22.50
CA TYR A 408 -4.41 -14.49 -21.41
C TYR A 408 -5.01 -15.80 -21.90
N GLU A 409 -4.53 -16.89 -21.34
CA GLU A 409 -5.22 -18.17 -21.28
C GLU A 409 -5.65 -18.46 -19.85
N THR A 410 -6.69 -19.27 -19.70
CA THR A 410 -7.10 -19.81 -18.39
C THR A 410 -6.36 -21.11 -18.15
N ARG A 411 -5.72 -21.24 -17.00
CA ARG A 411 -5.08 -22.45 -16.50
C ARG A 411 -5.72 -22.87 -15.19
N GLU A 412 -5.59 -24.13 -14.88
CA GLU A 412 -6.04 -24.71 -13.62
C GLU A 412 -4.82 -25.01 -12.72
N ILE A 413 -4.99 -24.84 -11.42
CA ILE A 413 -4.08 -25.37 -10.41
C ILE A 413 -4.85 -26.36 -9.54
N GLU A 414 -4.27 -27.56 -9.37
CA GLU A 414 -4.76 -28.53 -8.40
C GLU A 414 -4.31 -28.16 -6.99
N LEU A 415 -4.76 -28.93 -5.99
CA LEU A 415 -4.29 -28.77 -4.61
C LEU A 415 -2.75 -28.82 -4.58
N SER A 416 -2.11 -27.70 -4.20
CA SER A 416 -0.68 -27.54 -4.35
C SER A 416 -0.07 -26.79 -3.15
N LEU A 417 1.01 -27.36 -2.61
CA LEU A 417 1.75 -26.81 -1.46
C LEU A 417 3.13 -26.33 -1.92
N PHE A 418 3.46 -25.07 -1.66
CA PHE A 418 4.74 -24.46 -2.05
C PHE A 418 5.56 -24.04 -0.82
N ASP A 419 6.88 -24.30 -0.85
CA ASP A 419 7.85 -23.80 0.13
C ASP A 419 8.39 -22.44 -0.35
N LEU A 420 7.73 -21.35 0.01
CA LEU A 420 8.05 -19.99 -0.43
C LEU A 420 9.43 -19.50 0.03
N GLN A 421 10.07 -20.18 0.97
CA GLN A 421 11.44 -19.86 1.38
C GLN A 421 12.45 -20.30 0.32
N ASN A 422 12.22 -21.43 -0.32
CA ASN A 422 13.12 -22.04 -1.31
C ASN A 422 12.59 -21.93 -2.73
N ASP A 423 11.30 -21.66 -2.89
CA ASP A 423 10.57 -21.57 -4.15
C ASP A 423 9.55 -20.42 -4.10
N PRO A 424 10.02 -19.15 -4.07
CA PRO A 424 9.13 -17.98 -4.03
C PRO A 424 8.34 -17.78 -5.33
N HIS A 425 8.70 -18.48 -6.41
CA HIS A 425 8.00 -18.47 -7.68
C HIS A 425 6.85 -19.50 -7.75
N GLU A 426 6.73 -20.40 -6.75
CA GLU A 426 5.63 -21.38 -6.67
C GLU A 426 5.61 -22.38 -7.85
N ASP A 427 6.79 -22.92 -8.19
CA ASP A 427 6.97 -23.86 -9.33
C ASP A 427 6.82 -25.32 -8.92
N THR A 428 7.17 -25.67 -7.67
CA THR A 428 7.31 -27.08 -7.26
C THR A 428 6.31 -27.44 -6.18
N ASN A 429 5.30 -28.23 -6.54
CA ASN A 429 4.32 -28.76 -5.57
C ASN A 429 4.98 -29.78 -4.62
N ARG A 430 5.02 -29.46 -3.32
CA ARG A 430 5.64 -30.23 -2.22
C ARG A 430 4.64 -31.01 -1.38
N ILE A 431 3.44 -31.23 -1.86
CA ILE A 431 2.36 -31.83 -1.07
C ILE A 431 2.70 -33.27 -0.62
N LYS A 432 3.39 -34.05 -1.46
CA LYS A 432 3.72 -35.44 -1.17
C LYS A 432 4.80 -35.59 -0.08
N GLU A 433 5.73 -34.66 -0.05
CA GLU A 433 6.86 -34.66 0.88
C GLU A 433 6.50 -34.07 2.26
N ASN A 434 5.37 -33.32 2.36
CA ASN A 434 5.02 -32.56 3.57
C ASN A 434 3.57 -32.79 4.03
N PRO A 435 3.12 -34.04 4.29
CA PRO A 435 1.74 -34.33 4.65
C PRO A 435 1.28 -33.68 5.97
N GLU A 436 2.18 -33.48 6.93
CA GLU A 436 1.84 -32.83 8.20
C GLU A 436 1.59 -31.34 8.00
N VAL A 437 2.36 -30.67 7.14
CA VAL A 437 2.15 -29.25 6.80
C VAL A 437 0.82 -29.08 6.07
N LEU A 438 0.54 -29.96 5.12
CA LEU A 438 -0.75 -29.99 4.42
C LEU A 438 -1.90 -30.05 5.42
N LYS A 439 -1.90 -31.05 6.30
CA LYS A 439 -2.94 -31.25 7.32
C LYS A 439 -3.13 -30.02 8.22
N GLN A 440 -2.02 -29.39 8.62
CA GLN A 440 -2.06 -28.16 9.43
C GLN A 440 -2.73 -27.01 8.67
N LEU A 441 -2.34 -26.75 7.42
CA LEU A 441 -2.90 -25.67 6.63
C LEU A 441 -4.36 -25.94 6.22
N GLU A 442 -4.72 -27.18 5.95
CA GLU A 442 -6.13 -27.56 5.71
C GLU A 442 -7.00 -27.29 6.93
N GLN A 443 -6.50 -27.58 8.15
CA GLN A 443 -7.24 -27.27 9.38
C GLN A 443 -7.42 -25.76 9.55
N LEU A 444 -6.37 -24.97 9.39
CA LEU A 444 -6.46 -23.51 9.45
C LEU A 444 -7.41 -22.94 8.39
N ALA A 445 -7.39 -23.50 7.19
CA ALA A 445 -8.31 -23.13 6.12
C ALA A 445 -9.78 -23.47 6.45
N LYS A 446 -10.02 -24.62 7.11
CA LYS A 446 -11.36 -24.97 7.60
C LYS A 446 -11.85 -23.98 8.64
N ASP A 447 -10.99 -23.57 9.56
CA ASP A 447 -11.33 -22.58 10.59
C ASP A 447 -11.63 -21.21 9.96
N HIS A 448 -10.84 -20.80 8.95
CA HIS A 448 -11.10 -19.58 8.18
C HIS A 448 -12.45 -19.64 7.45
N ARG A 449 -12.77 -20.76 6.77
CA ARG A 449 -14.06 -20.92 6.09
C ARG A 449 -15.23 -20.83 7.08
N LYS A 450 -15.11 -21.44 8.22
CA LYS A 450 -16.13 -21.37 9.28
C LYS A 450 -16.36 -19.94 9.76
N GLN A 451 -15.30 -19.13 9.86
CA GLN A 451 -15.40 -17.75 10.33
C GLN A 451 -16.04 -16.81 9.30
N PHE A 452 -15.78 -16.99 8.00
CA PHE A 452 -16.11 -15.99 6.99
C PHE A 452 -17.15 -16.42 5.95
N TYR A 453 -17.41 -17.73 5.82
CA TYR A 453 -18.27 -18.30 4.75
C TYR A 453 -19.46 -19.12 5.30
N GLU A 454 -19.42 -19.52 6.57
CA GLU A 454 -20.52 -20.19 7.28
C GLU A 454 -21.20 -19.27 8.31
#